data_69897524e9338702c35081c0863da0b5
#
_entry.id   69897524e9338702c35081c0863da0b5
#
_cell.length_a   1.000
_cell.length_b   1.000
_cell.length_c   1.000
_cell.angle_alpha   90.00
_cell.angle_beta   90.00
_cell.angle_gamma   90.00
#
_symmetry.space_group_name_H-M   'P 1'
#
loop_
_entity.id
_entity.type
_entity.pdbx_description
1 polymer ?
#
loop_
_entity_poly.entity_id
_entity_poly.type
_entity_poly.pdbx_seq_one_letter_code
_entity_poly.pdbx_strand_id
1 'polypeptide(L)'
;IAYGASRYALAMGDKTVAKELWPLIEWCLEYCDRKLNDGGVVTSDTDELENRFPSGEANLCTSSLYYDALLSSAYLASELAMNPSVAKDYRKKAETLRRNIDSYFAKEMYGYDTYQYYDGNDLLRSWICIPLTVGIMDRAEGTIEALFSEYLWHKDGLLTQQGTSTYW
;
A
#
# COMPACT_ATOMS: atom_id res chain seq x y z
N ILE A 1 -0.74 -11.08 -0.25
CA ILE A 1 0.14 -12.27 -0.07
C ILE A 1 1.61 -11.85 -0.10
N ALA A 2 2.14 -11.29 -1.22
CA ALA A 2 3.57 -10.95 -1.33
C ALA A 2 4.09 -10.06 -0.18
N TYR A 3 3.34 -9.03 0.22
CA TYR A 3 3.63 -8.18 1.36
C TYR A 3 3.85 -8.98 2.65
N GLY A 4 2.89 -9.83 3.03
CA GLY A 4 3.00 -10.63 4.25
C GLY A 4 4.09 -11.69 4.17
N ALA A 5 4.23 -12.39 3.04
CA ALA A 5 5.21 -13.45 2.86
C ALA A 5 6.66 -12.91 2.89
N SER A 6 6.92 -11.78 2.21
CA SER A 6 8.26 -11.18 2.20
C SER A 6 8.65 -10.62 3.56
N ARG A 7 7.75 -9.93 4.26
CA ARG A 7 7.99 -9.44 5.62
C ARG A 7 8.16 -10.57 6.63
N TYR A 8 7.36 -11.63 6.52
CA TYR A 8 7.53 -12.82 7.36
C TYR A 8 8.91 -13.45 7.18
N ALA A 9 9.33 -13.67 5.93
CA ALA A 9 10.64 -14.22 5.65
C ALA A 9 11.80 -13.36 6.17
N LEU A 10 11.67 -12.01 6.07
CA LEU A 10 12.64 -11.07 6.65
C LEU A 10 12.66 -11.16 8.18
N ALA A 11 11.49 -11.20 8.82
CA ALA A 11 11.38 -11.27 10.29
C ALA A 11 11.94 -12.58 10.85
N MET A 12 11.76 -13.70 10.12
CA MET A 12 12.33 -15.00 10.52
C MET A 12 13.86 -15.03 10.40
N GLY A 13 14.46 -14.27 9.50
CA GLY A 13 15.89 -14.28 9.24
C GLY A 13 16.41 -15.62 8.72
N ASP A 14 15.54 -16.54 8.32
CA ASP A 14 15.88 -17.89 7.86
C ASP A 14 15.86 -17.95 6.33
N LYS A 15 17.04 -18.20 5.76
CA LYS A 15 17.22 -18.30 4.30
C LYS A 15 16.45 -19.48 3.69
N THR A 16 16.20 -20.54 4.44
CA THR A 16 15.42 -21.70 3.96
C THR A 16 13.97 -21.30 3.77
N VAL A 17 13.37 -20.68 4.79
CA VAL A 17 12.00 -20.13 4.71
C VAL A 17 11.86 -19.13 3.57
N ALA A 18 12.83 -18.23 3.44
CA ALA A 18 12.82 -17.25 2.36
C ALA A 18 12.87 -17.90 0.96
N LYS A 19 13.68 -18.94 0.76
CA LYS A 19 13.75 -19.69 -0.51
C LYS A 19 12.47 -20.45 -0.82
N GLU A 20 11.83 -21.03 0.19
CA GLU A 20 10.57 -21.76 0.04
C GLU A 20 9.42 -20.81 -0.36
N LEU A 21 9.39 -19.60 0.20
CA LEU A 21 8.37 -18.60 -0.10
C LEU A 21 8.65 -17.81 -1.39
N TRP A 22 9.89 -17.82 -1.88
CA TRP A 22 10.28 -16.98 -3.01
C TRP A 22 9.44 -17.17 -4.28
N PRO A 23 9.13 -18.41 -4.73
CA PRO A 23 8.30 -18.60 -5.93
C PRO A 23 6.90 -18.00 -5.79
N LEU A 24 6.30 -18.08 -4.59
CA LEU A 24 5.01 -17.47 -4.30
C LEU A 24 5.10 -15.94 -4.32
N ILE A 25 6.15 -15.39 -3.75
CA ILE A 25 6.40 -13.94 -3.74
C ILE A 25 6.53 -13.42 -5.16
N GLU A 26 7.39 -14.03 -5.98
CA GLU A 26 7.57 -13.65 -7.38
C GLU A 26 6.27 -13.71 -8.17
N TRP A 27 5.52 -14.80 -8.04
CA TRP A 27 4.24 -14.96 -8.73
C TRP A 27 3.25 -13.85 -8.38
N CYS A 28 3.18 -13.48 -7.09
CA CYS A 28 2.30 -12.40 -6.62
C CYS A 28 2.77 -11.02 -7.13
N LEU A 29 4.09 -10.74 -7.14
CA LEU A 29 4.63 -9.50 -7.67
C LEU A 29 4.34 -9.36 -9.18
N GLU A 30 4.54 -10.43 -9.95
CA GLU A 30 4.22 -10.47 -11.38
C GLU A 30 2.71 -10.30 -11.63
N TYR A 31 1.87 -10.85 -10.76
CA TYR A 31 0.42 -10.66 -10.84
C TYR A 31 0.06 -9.17 -10.70
N CYS A 32 0.59 -8.49 -9.67
CA CYS A 32 0.36 -7.06 -9.47
C CYS A 32 0.91 -6.22 -10.64
N ASP A 33 2.08 -6.59 -11.16
CA ASP A 33 2.71 -5.89 -12.31
C ASP A 33 1.79 -5.93 -13.56
N ARG A 34 1.12 -7.06 -13.81
CA ARG A 34 0.14 -7.19 -14.90
C ARG A 34 -1.18 -6.47 -14.64
N LYS A 35 -1.44 -6.05 -13.42
CA LYS A 35 -2.66 -5.35 -13.00
C LYS A 35 -2.47 -3.83 -12.90
N LEU A 36 -1.34 -3.30 -13.31
CA LEU A 36 -1.14 -1.84 -13.36
C LEU A 36 -2.01 -1.23 -14.45
N ASN A 37 -2.74 -0.16 -14.09
CA ASN A 37 -3.49 0.65 -15.06
C ASN A 37 -2.57 1.71 -15.72
N ASP A 38 -3.16 2.57 -16.56
CA ASP A 38 -2.43 3.64 -17.23
C ASP A 38 -1.80 4.67 -16.26
N GLY A 39 -2.36 4.81 -15.05
CA GLY A 39 -1.77 5.61 -13.98
C GLY A 39 -0.63 4.90 -13.24
N GLY A 40 -0.34 3.64 -13.59
CA GLY A 40 0.73 2.84 -13.00
C GLY A 40 0.48 2.44 -11.55
N VAL A 41 -0.79 2.30 -11.15
CA VAL A 41 -1.25 1.79 -9.87
C VAL A 41 -2.04 0.49 -10.05
N VAL A 42 -2.12 -0.34 -9.00
CA VAL A 42 -2.71 -1.68 -9.12
C VAL A 42 -4.22 -1.62 -9.16
N THR A 43 -4.82 -2.19 -10.22
CA THR A 43 -6.28 -2.39 -10.31
C THR A 43 -6.71 -3.56 -9.43
N SER A 44 -7.85 -3.40 -8.76
CA SER A 44 -8.44 -4.43 -7.91
C SER A 44 -9.96 -4.28 -7.87
N ASP A 45 -10.68 -5.39 -8.03
CA ASP A 45 -12.14 -5.42 -7.98
C ASP A 45 -12.69 -5.33 -6.53
N THR A 46 -11.81 -5.42 -5.55
CA THR A 46 -12.14 -5.38 -4.12
C THR A 46 -10.96 -4.88 -3.30
N ASP A 47 -11.20 -4.60 -2.04
CA ASP A 47 -10.17 -4.28 -1.06
C ASP A 47 -10.27 -5.22 0.16
N GLU A 48 -9.46 -4.94 1.19
CA GLU A 48 -9.40 -5.72 2.42
C GLU A 48 -10.68 -5.61 3.27
N LEU A 49 -11.56 -4.65 2.95
CA LEU A 49 -12.86 -4.48 3.59
C LEU A 49 -13.97 -5.30 2.91
N GLU A 50 -13.62 -6.17 1.98
CA GLU A 50 -14.52 -7.16 1.35
C GLU A 50 -15.81 -6.53 0.80
N ASN A 51 -15.66 -5.42 0.07
CA ASN A 51 -16.76 -4.65 -0.54
C ASN A 51 -17.74 -4.00 0.46
N ARG A 52 -17.36 -3.82 1.71
CA ARG A 52 -18.16 -3.03 2.68
C ARG A 52 -18.25 -1.56 2.30
N PHE A 53 -17.25 -1.06 1.60
CA PHE A 53 -17.17 0.27 1.02
C PHE A 53 -16.74 0.18 -0.44
N PRO A 54 -17.07 1.16 -1.29
CA PRO A 54 -16.56 1.22 -2.65
C PRO A 54 -15.03 1.25 -2.67
N SER A 55 -14.39 0.49 -3.55
CA SER A 55 -12.92 0.41 -3.68
C SER A 55 -12.37 1.07 -4.96
N GLY A 56 -13.26 1.46 -5.88
CA GLY A 56 -12.87 2.00 -7.19
C GLY A 56 -12.24 0.94 -8.10
N GLU A 57 -11.68 1.36 -9.21
CA GLU A 57 -10.91 0.51 -10.12
C GLU A 57 -9.54 0.15 -9.53
N ALA A 58 -8.90 1.11 -8.89
CA ALA A 58 -7.65 0.96 -8.17
C ALA A 58 -7.78 1.63 -6.80
N ASN A 59 -7.18 1.04 -5.77
CA ASN A 59 -7.24 1.59 -4.43
C ASN A 59 -5.85 1.79 -3.81
N LEU A 60 -5.79 2.75 -2.89
CA LEU A 60 -4.57 3.18 -2.22
C LEU A 60 -3.90 2.05 -1.42
N CYS A 61 -4.70 1.22 -0.75
CA CYS A 61 -4.17 0.13 0.08
C CYS A 61 -3.44 -0.91 -0.76
N THR A 62 -4.09 -1.47 -1.80
CA THR A 62 -3.48 -2.50 -2.65
C THR A 62 -2.18 -2.01 -3.28
N SER A 63 -2.17 -0.78 -3.80
CA SER A 63 -0.97 -0.19 -4.41
C SER A 63 0.15 0.05 -3.39
N SER A 64 -0.19 0.50 -2.17
CA SER A 64 0.79 0.72 -1.09
C SER A 64 1.40 -0.60 -0.59
N LEU A 65 0.58 -1.64 -0.44
CA LEU A 65 1.07 -2.97 -0.05
C LEU A 65 1.94 -3.62 -1.15
N TYR A 66 1.64 -3.35 -2.42
CA TYR A 66 2.51 -3.78 -3.52
C TYR A 66 3.85 -3.06 -3.50
N TYR A 67 3.88 -1.76 -3.20
CA TYR A 67 5.13 -1.01 -3.01
C TYR A 67 6.03 -1.65 -1.95
N ASP A 68 5.50 -1.93 -0.77
CA ASP A 68 6.30 -2.55 0.30
C ASP A 68 6.72 -3.98 -0.07
N ALA A 69 5.85 -4.74 -0.75
CA ALA A 69 6.20 -6.07 -1.22
C ALA A 69 7.40 -6.05 -2.18
N LEU A 70 7.48 -5.07 -3.08
CA LEU A 70 8.64 -4.87 -3.96
C LEU A 70 9.92 -4.55 -3.16
N LEU A 71 9.85 -3.65 -2.18
CA LEU A 71 11.01 -3.30 -1.34
C LEU A 71 11.46 -4.47 -0.47
N SER A 72 10.54 -5.12 0.23
CA SER A 72 10.83 -6.28 1.07
C SER A 72 11.43 -7.43 0.26
N SER A 73 10.90 -7.68 -0.94
CA SER A 73 11.45 -8.69 -1.86
C SER A 73 12.83 -8.31 -2.41
N ALA A 74 13.09 -7.01 -2.62
CA ALA A 74 14.43 -6.55 -2.99
C ALA A 74 15.47 -6.82 -1.88
N TYR A 75 15.07 -6.66 -0.62
CA TYR A 75 15.92 -7.04 0.53
C TYR A 75 16.17 -8.54 0.56
N LEU A 76 15.13 -9.37 0.42
CA LEU A 76 15.28 -10.83 0.36
C LEU A 76 16.18 -11.27 -0.78
N ALA A 77 16.03 -10.69 -1.98
CA ALA A 77 16.88 -11.01 -3.12
C ALA A 77 18.35 -10.71 -2.85
N SER A 78 18.66 -9.63 -2.15
CA SER A 78 20.02 -9.29 -1.71
C SER A 78 20.56 -10.30 -0.69
N GLU A 79 19.79 -10.63 0.36
CA GLU A 79 20.17 -11.54 1.43
C GLU A 79 20.34 -12.99 0.97
N LEU A 80 19.55 -13.44 0.01
CA LEU A 80 19.66 -14.78 -0.57
C LEU A 80 20.82 -14.91 -1.56
N ALA A 81 21.59 -13.84 -1.78
CA ALA A 81 22.65 -13.78 -2.78
C ALA A 81 22.16 -14.19 -4.18
N MET A 82 20.90 -13.86 -4.49
CA MET A 82 20.32 -14.03 -5.82
C MET A 82 20.91 -13.00 -6.78
N ASN A 83 20.55 -13.10 -8.06
CA ASN A 83 21.05 -12.16 -9.06
C ASN A 83 20.85 -10.70 -8.61
N PRO A 84 21.92 -9.89 -8.44
CA PRO A 84 21.81 -8.50 -7.97
C PRO A 84 20.91 -7.61 -8.83
N SER A 85 20.69 -7.96 -10.11
CA SER A 85 19.78 -7.23 -10.99
C SER A 85 18.34 -7.31 -10.50
N VAL A 86 17.88 -8.46 -9.97
CA VAL A 86 16.52 -8.66 -9.45
C VAL A 86 16.23 -7.65 -8.31
N ALA A 87 17.14 -7.53 -7.34
CA ALA A 87 16.98 -6.58 -6.24
C ALA A 87 16.94 -5.13 -6.73
N LYS A 88 17.78 -4.80 -7.72
CA LYS A 88 17.80 -3.45 -8.31
C LYS A 88 16.50 -3.15 -9.06
N ASP A 89 16.00 -4.11 -9.81
CA ASP A 89 14.77 -3.95 -10.59
C ASP A 89 13.55 -3.75 -9.69
N TYR A 90 13.44 -4.51 -8.60
CA TYR A 90 12.36 -4.34 -7.63
C TYR A 90 12.43 -2.98 -6.92
N ARG A 91 13.62 -2.50 -6.53
CA ARG A 91 13.78 -1.15 -5.98
C ARG A 91 13.36 -0.06 -6.98
N LYS A 92 13.73 -0.22 -8.26
CA LYS A 92 13.33 0.72 -9.32
C LYS A 92 11.82 0.72 -9.53
N LYS A 93 11.19 -0.47 -9.57
CA LYS A 93 9.73 -0.60 -9.65
C LYS A 93 9.04 0.04 -8.45
N ALA A 94 9.52 -0.20 -7.23
CA ALA A 94 8.99 0.40 -6.02
C ALA A 94 9.06 1.93 -6.07
N GLU A 95 10.19 2.51 -6.44
CA GLU A 95 10.33 3.97 -6.54
C GLU A 95 9.42 4.58 -7.63
N THR A 96 9.22 3.89 -8.73
CA THR A 96 8.27 4.30 -9.76
C THR A 96 6.83 4.24 -9.24
N LEU A 97 6.47 3.15 -8.56
CA LEU A 97 5.14 2.96 -7.98
C LEU A 97 4.85 4.00 -6.88
N ARG A 98 5.83 4.36 -6.03
CA ARG A 98 5.67 5.42 -5.03
C ARG A 98 5.24 6.74 -5.67
N ARG A 99 5.91 7.15 -6.75
CA ARG A 99 5.55 8.37 -7.49
C ARG A 99 4.18 8.27 -8.14
N ASN A 100 3.84 7.10 -8.67
CA ASN A 100 2.52 6.86 -9.27
C ASN A 100 1.41 6.90 -8.21
N ILE A 101 1.65 6.33 -7.02
CA ILE A 101 0.73 6.41 -5.88
C ILE A 101 0.47 7.87 -5.50
N ASP A 102 1.52 8.66 -5.34
CA ASP A 102 1.37 10.08 -5.04
C ASP A 102 0.61 10.81 -6.16
N SER A 103 1.00 10.62 -7.42
CA SER A 103 0.36 11.26 -8.57
C SER A 103 -1.12 10.89 -8.74
N TYR A 104 -1.49 9.64 -8.46
CA TYR A 104 -2.83 9.11 -8.72
C TYR A 104 -3.82 9.36 -7.57
N PHE A 105 -3.35 9.21 -6.33
CA PHE A 105 -4.21 9.28 -5.15
C PHE A 105 -4.10 10.60 -4.37
N ALA A 106 -3.12 11.45 -4.68
CA ALA A 106 -2.98 12.73 -4.01
C ALA A 106 -4.22 13.60 -4.17
N LYS A 107 -4.72 14.12 -3.06
CA LYS A 107 -5.91 14.99 -3.06
C LYS A 107 -5.94 15.87 -1.82
N GLU A 108 -6.29 17.13 -2.02
CA GLU A 108 -6.71 17.96 -0.91
C GLU A 108 -8.15 17.59 -0.52
N MET A 109 -8.35 17.13 0.70
CA MET A 109 -9.65 16.74 1.24
C MET A 109 -9.91 17.49 2.54
N TYR A 110 -10.96 18.31 2.57
CA TYR A 110 -11.36 19.11 3.75
C TYR A 110 -10.23 20.01 4.27
N GLY A 111 -9.36 20.50 3.39
CA GLY A 111 -8.21 21.35 3.73
C GLY A 111 -6.95 20.59 4.12
N TYR A 112 -6.94 19.25 4.08
CA TYR A 112 -5.77 18.42 4.35
C TYR A 112 -5.16 17.93 3.04
N ASP A 113 -3.84 18.14 2.88
CA ASP A 113 -3.07 17.60 1.77
C ASP A 113 -2.75 16.12 2.03
N THR A 114 -3.62 15.24 1.55
CA THR A 114 -3.60 13.80 1.84
C THR A 114 -3.87 12.96 0.59
N TYR A 115 -4.51 11.82 0.75
CA TYR A 115 -4.87 10.89 -0.31
C TYR A 115 -6.38 10.66 -0.35
N GLN A 116 -6.94 10.57 -1.56
CA GLN A 116 -8.20 9.86 -1.78
C GLN A 116 -7.95 8.35 -1.77
N TYR A 117 -8.93 7.55 -1.32
CA TYR A 117 -8.75 6.10 -1.24
C TYR A 117 -8.82 5.43 -2.61
N TYR A 118 -9.63 5.94 -3.53
CA TYR A 118 -9.71 5.61 -4.94
C TYR A 118 -10.05 6.87 -5.74
N ASP A 119 -9.86 6.85 -7.05
CA ASP A 119 -10.16 8.01 -7.89
C ASP A 119 -11.65 8.38 -7.84
N GLY A 120 -11.93 9.65 -7.54
CA GLY A 120 -13.29 10.18 -7.32
C GLY A 120 -13.85 9.95 -5.92
N ASN A 121 -13.07 9.41 -4.97
CA ASN A 121 -13.49 9.32 -3.57
C ASN A 121 -13.42 10.71 -2.89
N ASP A 122 -14.55 11.15 -2.31
CA ASP A 122 -14.69 12.46 -1.65
C ASP A 122 -14.84 12.35 -0.12
N LEU A 123 -14.82 11.15 0.43
CA LEU A 123 -14.93 10.90 1.87
C LEU A 123 -13.61 10.45 2.46
N LEU A 124 -13.23 11.05 3.58
CA LEU A 124 -12.04 10.59 4.32
C LEU A 124 -12.27 9.17 4.84
N ARG A 125 -11.24 8.34 4.71
CA ARG A 125 -11.16 6.99 5.27
C ARG A 125 -9.91 6.86 6.11
N SER A 126 -9.99 6.10 7.20
CA SER A 126 -8.81 5.83 8.04
C SER A 126 -7.67 5.14 7.27
N TRP A 127 -7.97 4.43 6.20
CA TRP A 127 -6.99 3.69 5.40
C TRP A 127 -6.06 4.57 4.56
N ILE A 128 -6.24 5.89 4.56
CA ILE A 128 -5.20 6.83 4.10
C ILE A 128 -3.90 6.72 4.91
N CYS A 129 -3.92 6.06 6.07
CA CYS A 129 -2.72 5.75 6.85
C CYS A 129 -1.80 4.70 6.21
N ILE A 130 -2.30 3.86 5.31
CA ILE A 130 -1.53 2.72 4.76
C ILE A 130 -0.23 3.15 4.08
N PRO A 131 -0.18 4.18 3.24
CA PRO A 131 1.09 4.70 2.72
C PRO A 131 2.14 4.95 3.80
N LEU A 132 1.75 5.59 4.91
CA LEU A 132 2.65 5.88 6.03
C LEU A 132 3.19 4.60 6.68
N THR A 133 2.36 3.58 6.84
CA THR A 133 2.75 2.30 7.46
C THR A 133 3.77 1.52 6.63
N VAL A 134 3.84 1.80 5.33
CA VAL A 134 4.81 1.19 4.41
C VAL A 134 5.97 2.13 4.03
N GLY A 135 6.05 3.30 4.67
CA GLY A 135 7.16 4.24 4.51
C GLY A 135 7.02 5.24 3.35
N ILE A 136 5.81 5.40 2.78
CA ILE A 136 5.52 6.48 1.82
C ILE A 136 5.13 7.72 2.63
N MET A 137 6.03 8.70 2.72
CA MET A 137 5.89 9.87 3.60
C MET A 137 5.60 11.18 2.84
N ASP A 138 5.29 11.11 1.56
CA ASP A 138 5.13 12.27 0.70
C ASP A 138 4.06 13.26 1.23
N ARG A 139 2.99 12.75 1.86
CA ARG A 139 1.89 13.54 2.44
C ARG A 139 1.65 13.22 3.91
N ALA A 140 2.73 12.94 4.66
CA ALA A 140 2.62 12.47 6.04
C ALA A 140 1.91 13.48 6.95
N GLU A 141 2.26 14.76 6.88
CA GLU A 141 1.73 15.81 7.74
C GLU A 141 0.20 15.94 7.56
N GLY A 142 -0.27 16.22 6.36
CA GLY A 142 -1.71 16.40 6.10
C GLY A 142 -2.50 15.11 6.31
N THR A 143 -1.89 13.93 6.06
CA THR A 143 -2.54 12.64 6.34
C THR A 143 -2.72 12.41 7.84
N ILE A 144 -1.73 12.73 8.67
CA ILE A 144 -1.83 12.63 10.13
C ILE A 144 -2.89 13.61 10.64
N GLU A 145 -2.87 14.86 10.18
CA GLU A 145 -3.88 15.85 10.54
C GLU A 145 -5.29 15.39 10.16
N ALA A 146 -5.49 14.84 8.96
CA ALA A 146 -6.77 14.30 8.53
C ALA A 146 -7.24 13.12 9.40
N LEU A 147 -6.36 12.21 9.79
CA LEU A 147 -6.69 11.06 10.64
C LEU A 147 -7.15 11.48 12.04
N PHE A 148 -6.52 12.51 12.63
CA PHE A 148 -6.85 13.02 13.95
C PHE A 148 -7.83 14.20 13.94
N SER A 149 -8.46 14.49 12.77
CA SER A 149 -9.47 15.51 12.63
C SER A 149 -10.84 15.08 13.20
N GLU A 150 -11.74 16.03 13.35
CA GLU A 150 -13.14 15.80 13.73
C GLU A 150 -13.90 14.88 12.75
N TYR A 151 -13.41 14.70 11.52
CA TYR A 151 -14.02 13.83 10.52
C TYR A 151 -13.80 12.34 10.78
N LEU A 152 -12.67 11.97 11.40
CA LEU A 152 -12.31 10.58 11.63
C LEU A 152 -12.05 10.23 13.10
N TRP A 153 -11.52 11.17 13.90
CA TRP A 153 -11.21 10.92 15.30
C TRP A 153 -12.37 11.22 16.22
N HIS A 154 -12.88 10.22 16.90
CA HIS A 154 -13.96 10.32 17.88
C HIS A 154 -13.53 9.76 19.23
N LYS A 155 -14.35 10.01 20.27
CA LYS A 155 -14.04 9.57 21.64
C LYS A 155 -13.79 8.07 21.79
N ASP A 156 -14.37 7.26 20.91
CA ASP A 156 -14.29 5.81 20.97
C ASP A 156 -13.23 5.23 20.03
N GLY A 157 -12.53 6.09 19.25
CA GLY A 157 -11.44 5.70 18.35
C GLY A 157 -11.54 6.32 16.97
N LEU A 158 -10.85 5.70 16.03
CA LEU A 158 -10.78 6.13 14.64
C LEU A 158 -11.93 5.50 13.82
N LEU A 159 -12.74 6.34 13.18
CA LEU A 159 -13.79 5.87 12.26
C LEU A 159 -13.17 5.22 11.03
N THR A 160 -13.79 4.15 10.54
CA THR A 160 -13.39 3.52 9.26
C THR A 160 -13.57 4.49 8.10
N GLN A 161 -14.65 5.24 8.09
CA GLN A 161 -14.94 6.26 7.10
C GLN A 161 -15.71 7.41 7.76
N GLN A 162 -15.49 8.62 7.28
CA GLN A 162 -16.22 9.82 7.66
C GLN A 162 -17.74 9.60 7.58
N GLY A 163 -18.46 10.01 8.61
CA GLY A 163 -19.93 9.91 8.67
C GLY A 163 -20.46 8.51 8.96
N THR A 164 -19.60 7.54 9.28
CA THR A 164 -20.04 6.21 9.72
C THR A 164 -20.02 6.11 11.25
N SER A 165 -20.55 4.99 11.79
CA SER A 165 -20.43 4.62 13.20
C SER A 165 -19.50 3.41 13.41
N THR A 166 -18.78 3.01 12.37
CA THR A 166 -17.85 1.86 12.41
C THR A 166 -16.46 2.35 12.77
N TYR A 167 -15.88 1.76 13.80
CA TYR A 167 -14.53 2.02 14.29
C TYR A 167 -13.56 0.93 13.89
N TRP A 168 -12.28 1.28 13.89
CA TRP A 168 -11.17 0.32 13.84
C TRP A 168 -10.94 -0.31 15.19
#